data_24d6968ffbf2e199940c5ef776bdce76
#
_entry.id   24d6968ffbf2e199940c5ef776bdce76
#
_cell.length_a   1.000
_cell.length_b   1.000
_cell.length_c   1.000
_cell.angle_alpha   90.00
_cell.angle_beta   90.00
_cell.angle_gamma   90.00
#
_symmetry.space_group_name_H-M   'P 1'
#
loop_
_entity.id
_entity.type
_entity.pdbx_description
1 polymer ?
#
loop_
_entity_poly.entity_id
_entity_poly.type
_entity_poly.pdbx_seq_one_letter_code
_entity_poly.pdbx_strand_id
1 'polypeptide(L)' 'MFKTITATTFVLALLMGGAYAQQSGTEAEQKACAPDVKKFCAKVLDQGDLVILSCLQQNRPNISPACNQVLVSHGQ' A
#
# COMPACT_ATOMS: atom_id res chain seq x y z
N MET A 1 -37.88 -17.93 5.88
CA MET A 1 -36.85 -17.76 6.83
C MET A 1 -35.53 -18.32 6.43
N PHE A 2 -35.52 -19.34 5.74
CA PHE A 2 -34.26 -19.88 5.33
C PHE A 2 -33.52 -19.04 4.36
N LYS A 3 -34.14 -18.18 3.71
CA LYS A 3 -33.48 -17.36 2.77
C LYS A 3 -32.47 -16.45 3.39
N THR A 4 -32.65 -16.10 4.58
CA THR A 4 -31.74 -15.17 5.20
C THR A 4 -30.34 -15.70 5.32
N ILE A 5 -30.18 -16.94 5.34
CA ILE A 5 -28.88 -17.52 5.53
C ILE A 5 -27.91 -17.28 4.41
N THR A 6 -28.40 -17.31 3.23
CA THR A 6 -27.53 -17.18 2.09
C THR A 6 -26.87 -15.85 1.99
N ALA A 7 -27.47 -14.84 2.43
CA ALA A 7 -26.91 -13.52 2.27
C ALA A 7 -25.64 -13.29 3.06
N THR A 8 -25.55 -13.92 4.16
CA THR A 8 -24.43 -13.66 5.04
C THR A 8 -23.09 -14.11 4.51
N THR A 9 -23.04 -15.24 3.91
CA THR A 9 -21.80 -15.77 3.43
C THR A 9 -21.18 -14.92 2.36
N PHE A 10 -21.99 -14.29 1.60
CA PHE A 10 -21.56 -13.49 0.54
C PHE A 10 -20.73 -12.34 0.94
N VAL A 11 -21.09 -11.72 2.00
CA VAL A 11 -20.42 -10.56 2.47
C VAL A 11 -18.99 -10.84 2.92
N LEU A 12 -18.78 -11.96 3.52
CA LEU A 12 -17.46 -12.28 4.01
C LEU A 12 -16.39 -12.35 2.94
N ALA A 13 -16.73 -12.89 1.82
CA ALA A 13 -15.77 -13.03 0.76
C ALA A 13 -15.29 -11.69 0.28
N LEU A 14 -16.15 -10.73 0.25
CA LEU A 14 -15.76 -9.42 -0.21
C LEU A 14 -14.79 -8.74 0.69
N LEU A 15 -14.98 -8.87 1.96
CA LEU A 15 -14.12 -8.22 2.91
C LEU A 15 -12.69 -8.70 2.81
N MET A 16 -12.51 -9.96 2.60
CA MET A 16 -11.18 -10.48 2.54
C MET A 16 -10.42 -9.99 1.33
N GLY A 17 -11.07 -9.96 0.21
CA GLY A 17 -10.41 -9.47 -0.97
C GLY A 17 -9.96 -8.05 -0.83
N GLY A 18 -10.78 -7.22 -0.23
CA GLY A 18 -10.42 -5.83 -0.06
C GLY A 18 -9.24 -5.63 0.83
N ALA A 19 -9.12 -6.42 1.87
CA ALA A 19 -8.03 -6.26 2.81
C ALA A 19 -6.68 -6.50 2.16
N TYR A 20 -6.61 -7.48 1.30
CA TYR A 20 -5.37 -7.76 0.64
C TYR A 20 -4.94 -6.69 -0.32
N ALA A 21 -5.86 -6.16 -1.06
CA ALA A 21 -5.54 -5.21 -2.08
C ALA A 21 -4.89 -3.96 -1.52
N GLN A 22 -5.16 -3.65 -0.27
CA GLN A 22 -4.68 -2.41 0.29
C GLN A 22 -3.32 -2.48 0.94
N GLN A 23 -2.83 -3.66 1.18
CA GLN A 23 -1.61 -3.78 1.95
C GLN A 23 -0.36 -3.35 1.24
N SER A 24 -0.21 -3.72 0.00
CA SER A 24 1.02 -3.42 -0.71
C SER A 24 0.90 -2.27 -1.69
N GLY A 25 -0.25 -1.65 -1.76
CA GLY A 25 -0.48 -0.63 -2.78
C GLY A 25 -0.70 -1.27 -4.15
N THR A 26 -0.97 -0.45 -5.14
CA THR A 26 -1.17 -0.93 -6.49
C THR A 26 0.16 -1.04 -7.20
N GLU A 27 0.16 -1.75 -8.30
CA GLU A 27 1.35 -1.89 -9.11
C GLU A 27 1.83 -0.53 -9.61
N ALA A 28 0.90 0.33 -10.00
CA ALA A 28 1.25 1.65 -10.45
C ALA A 28 1.89 2.47 -9.34
N GLU A 29 1.40 2.32 -8.13
CA GLU A 29 1.96 3.02 -6.99
C GLU A 29 3.35 2.52 -6.66
N GLN A 30 3.55 1.24 -6.74
CA GLN A 30 4.86 0.67 -6.50
C GLN A 30 5.87 1.16 -7.54
N LYS A 31 5.46 1.27 -8.78
CA LYS A 31 6.33 1.78 -9.83
C LYS A 31 6.68 3.24 -9.61
N ALA A 32 5.73 4.01 -9.11
CA ALA A 32 5.98 5.43 -8.87
C ALA A 32 7.05 5.65 -7.81
N CYS A 33 7.11 4.78 -6.82
CA CYS A 33 8.07 4.92 -5.72
C CYS A 33 9.33 4.08 -5.88
N ALA A 34 9.37 3.17 -6.84
CA ALA A 34 10.50 2.26 -6.97
C ALA A 34 11.84 2.97 -7.11
N PRO A 35 11.98 4.01 -7.94
CA PRO A 35 13.26 4.68 -8.04
C PRO A 35 13.70 5.33 -6.73
N ASP A 36 12.74 5.88 -5.99
CA ASP A 36 13.05 6.53 -4.72
C ASP A 36 13.43 5.51 -3.66
N VAL A 37 12.77 4.37 -3.66
CA VAL A 37 13.09 3.30 -2.73
C VAL A 37 14.51 2.82 -2.98
N LYS A 38 14.89 2.62 -4.22
CA LYS A 38 16.25 2.20 -4.54
C LYS A 38 17.28 3.24 -4.14
N LYS A 39 16.95 4.48 -4.28
CA LYS A 39 17.90 5.56 -4.03
C LYS A 39 18.05 5.87 -2.55
N PHE A 40 16.95 5.91 -1.82
CA PHE A 40 17.00 6.36 -0.43
C PHE A 40 16.78 5.26 0.59
N CYS A 41 16.18 4.15 0.19
CA CYS A 41 15.76 3.11 1.12
C CYS A 41 16.37 1.75 0.81
N ALA A 42 17.47 1.72 0.07
CA ALA A 42 18.09 0.47 -0.34
C ALA A 42 18.45 -0.44 0.84
N LYS A 43 18.81 0.15 1.96
CA LYS A 43 19.25 -0.60 3.11
C LYS A 43 18.13 -1.31 3.85
N VAL A 44 16.89 -0.93 3.60
CA VAL A 44 15.75 -1.49 4.32
C VAL A 44 14.80 -2.24 3.42
N LEU A 45 15.23 -2.60 2.22
CA LEU A 45 14.36 -3.25 1.26
C LEU A 45 13.76 -4.57 1.76
N ASP A 46 14.49 -5.26 2.60
CA ASP A 46 14.03 -6.54 3.13
C ASP A 46 13.33 -6.45 4.47
N GLN A 47 13.02 -5.27 4.93
CA GLN A 47 12.45 -5.10 6.26
C GLN A 47 10.94 -4.86 6.27
N GLY A 48 10.32 -4.97 5.13
CA GLY A 48 8.87 -4.90 5.05
C GLY A 48 8.35 -3.54 4.64
N ASP A 49 7.08 -3.53 4.25
CA ASP A 49 6.48 -2.35 3.66
C ASP A 49 6.39 -1.16 4.61
N LEU A 50 6.15 -1.43 5.89
CA LEU A 50 6.03 -0.33 6.84
C LEU A 50 7.36 0.37 7.07
N VAL A 51 8.45 -0.37 7.06
CA VAL A 51 9.76 0.24 7.23
C VAL A 51 10.11 1.04 5.98
N ILE A 52 9.79 0.53 4.81
CA ILE A 52 10.04 1.26 3.58
C ILE A 52 9.22 2.54 3.54
N LEU A 53 7.97 2.47 3.95
CA LEU A 53 7.12 3.65 4.00
C LEU A 53 7.70 4.71 4.94
N SER A 54 8.15 4.29 6.09
CA SER A 54 8.78 5.19 7.04
C SER A 54 10.02 5.85 6.45
N CYS A 55 10.81 5.08 5.72
CA CYS A 55 11.99 5.60 5.07
C CYS A 55 11.63 6.66 4.04
N LEU A 56 10.61 6.41 3.25
CA LEU A 56 10.16 7.39 2.27
C LEU A 56 9.67 8.66 2.93
N GLN A 57 8.98 8.54 4.04
CA GLN A 57 8.50 9.71 4.76
C GLN A 57 9.64 10.54 5.30
N GLN A 58 10.70 9.91 5.76
CA GLN A 58 11.86 10.62 6.23
C GLN A 58 12.60 11.33 5.11
N ASN A 59 12.44 10.87 3.90
CA ASN A 59 13.05 11.46 2.74
C ASN A 59 12.07 12.28 1.89
N ARG A 60 10.96 12.69 2.50
CA ARG A 60 9.89 13.36 1.80
C ARG A 60 10.34 14.51 0.91
N PRO A 61 11.23 15.37 1.35
CA PRO A 61 11.68 16.49 0.50
C PRO A 61 12.49 16.05 -0.71
N ASN A 62 12.99 14.83 -0.71
CA ASN A 62 13.88 14.34 -1.76
C ASN A 62 13.26 13.35 -2.71
N ILE A 63 12.08 12.82 -2.39
CA ILE A 63 11.45 11.84 -3.25
C ILE A 63 10.76 12.52 -4.42
N SER A 64 10.48 11.75 -5.46
CA SER A 64 9.87 12.29 -6.67
C SER A 64 8.45 12.75 -6.42
N PRO A 65 7.93 13.68 -7.23
CA PRO A 65 6.55 14.09 -7.11
C PRO A 65 5.58 12.94 -7.27
N ALA A 66 5.88 11.99 -8.13
CA ALA A 66 5.03 10.84 -8.33
C ALA A 66 4.92 9.99 -7.07
N CYS A 67 6.05 9.75 -6.41
CA CYS A 67 6.05 8.98 -5.19
C CYS A 67 5.39 9.75 -4.05
N ASN A 68 5.64 11.05 -3.99
CA ASN A 68 5.01 11.88 -2.97
C ASN A 68 3.49 11.84 -3.11
N GLN A 69 3.00 11.84 -4.33
CA GLN A 69 1.57 11.75 -4.58
C GLN A 69 0.98 10.45 -4.05
N VAL A 70 1.72 9.37 -4.19
CA VAL A 70 1.30 8.08 -3.66
C VAL A 70 1.15 8.16 -2.14
N LEU A 71 2.11 8.76 -1.46
CA LEU A 71 2.05 8.89 -0.02
C LEU A 71 0.84 9.73 0.39
N VAL A 72 0.60 10.82 -0.28
CA VAL A 72 -0.52 11.67 0.01
C VAL A 72 -1.84 10.93 -0.16
N SER A 73 -1.96 10.13 -1.21
CA SER A 73 -3.20 9.43 -1.49
C SER A 73 -3.48 8.34 -0.45
N HIS A 74 -2.48 7.93 0.29
CA HIS A 74 -2.64 6.96 1.37
C HIS A 74 -2.70 7.63 2.75
N GLY A 75 -2.86 8.92 2.79
CA GLY A 75 -3.00 9.63 4.06
C GLY A 75 -1.71 9.84 4.81
N GLN A 76 -0.62 9.76 4.13
CA GLN A 76 0.69 9.91 4.77
C GLN A 76 1.26 11.37 4.64
#